data_b2e433190520f3bc326ef98f27fdf539
#
_entry.id   b2e433190520f3bc326ef98f27fdf539
#
_cell.length_a   1.000
_cell.length_b   1.000
_cell.length_c   1.000
_cell.angle_alpha   90.00
_cell.angle_beta   90.00
_cell.angle_gamma   90.00
#
_symmetry.space_group_name_H-M   'P 1'
#
loop_
_entity.id
_entity.type
_entity.pdbx_description
1 polymer ?
#
loop_
_entity_poly.entity_id
_entity_poly.type
_entity_poly.pdbx_seq_one_letter_code
_entity_poly.pdbx_strand_id
1 'polypeptide(L)'
;MSESSRADRHAEQRYEIFVQRNLTRNFFAHLVHGMLGQTGFRFINAPTFIPAYLLMLSGGSNLIVGLALSLQGFGQMLTPMVGANLISHRRRVLPIGFMVGAAMRFCVLLMGVAGLLLGEQGTLIAIICLMGLFGVFEGMQGVIFNFLMSKVIPVSKRGRLTGLRNFLAG
;
A
#
# COMPACT_ATOMS: atom_id res chain seq x y z
N MET A 1 18.47 -20.79 -34.34
CA MET A 1 17.96 -19.70 -33.45
C MET A 1 16.67 -19.20 -34.08
N SER A 2 15.54 -19.51 -33.47
CA SER A 2 14.20 -19.29 -34.07
C SER A 2 13.87 -17.79 -34.19
N GLU A 3 13.03 -17.44 -35.18
CA GLU A 3 12.53 -16.06 -35.36
C GLU A 3 11.82 -15.51 -34.12
N SER A 4 11.11 -16.35 -33.37
CA SER A 4 10.50 -15.99 -32.10
C SER A 4 11.53 -15.49 -31.07
N SER A 5 12.68 -16.15 -30.95
CA SER A 5 13.79 -15.75 -30.05
C SER A 5 14.44 -14.41 -30.43
N ARG A 6 14.37 -14.00 -31.71
CA ARG A 6 14.85 -12.68 -32.15
C ARG A 6 13.82 -11.59 -31.84
N ALA A 7 12.55 -11.86 -32.09
CA ALA A 7 11.47 -10.92 -31.80
C ALA A 7 11.36 -10.60 -30.30
N ASP A 8 11.51 -11.62 -29.46
CA ASP A 8 11.49 -11.44 -27.99
C ASP A 8 12.67 -10.58 -27.50
N ARG A 9 13.88 -10.80 -28.02
CA ARG A 9 15.05 -9.97 -27.68
C ARG A 9 14.90 -8.51 -28.11
N HIS A 10 14.34 -8.27 -29.29
CA HIS A 10 14.09 -6.91 -29.75
C HIS A 10 13.00 -6.20 -28.91
N ALA A 11 12.01 -6.94 -28.42
CA ALA A 11 10.99 -6.41 -27.51
C ALA A 11 11.62 -6.06 -26.13
N GLU A 12 12.47 -6.93 -25.61
CA GLU A 12 13.17 -6.73 -24.35
C GLU A 12 14.14 -5.54 -24.40
N GLN A 13 14.94 -5.42 -25.45
CA GLN A 13 15.82 -4.27 -25.67
C GLN A 13 15.05 -2.94 -25.77
N ARG A 14 13.94 -2.90 -26.50
CA ARG A 14 13.08 -1.70 -26.56
C ARG A 14 12.49 -1.33 -25.20
N TYR A 15 12.11 -2.33 -24.42
CA TYR A 15 11.62 -2.11 -23.06
C TYR A 15 12.71 -1.56 -22.15
N GLU A 16 13.91 -2.11 -22.19
CA GLU A 16 15.06 -1.61 -21.42
C GLU A 16 15.40 -0.16 -21.75
N ILE A 17 15.47 0.17 -23.04
CA ILE A 17 15.70 1.56 -23.52
C ILE A 17 14.60 2.49 -22.98
N PHE A 18 13.34 2.06 -23.05
CA PHE A 18 12.23 2.85 -22.52
C PHE A 18 12.33 3.07 -21.00
N VAL A 19 12.68 2.05 -20.23
CA VAL A 19 12.89 2.13 -18.79
C VAL A 19 14.03 3.08 -18.45
N GLN A 20 15.18 2.97 -19.14
CA GLN A 20 16.33 3.84 -18.94
C GLN A 20 16.04 5.29 -19.28
N ARG A 21 15.35 5.55 -20.39
CA ARG A 21 14.97 6.91 -20.82
C ARG A 21 14.04 7.61 -19.80
N ASN A 22 13.20 6.85 -19.11
CA ASN A 22 12.23 7.38 -18.15
C ASN A 22 12.67 7.19 -16.70
N LEU A 23 13.88 6.69 -16.45
CA LEU A 23 14.33 6.27 -15.12
C LEU A 23 14.26 7.39 -14.08
N THR A 24 14.76 8.58 -14.40
CA THR A 24 14.75 9.71 -13.48
C THR A 24 13.33 10.10 -13.07
N ARG A 25 12.42 10.22 -14.04
CA ARG A 25 11.01 10.55 -13.80
C ARG A 25 10.34 9.47 -12.94
N ASN A 26 10.54 8.21 -13.28
CA ASN A 26 9.93 7.08 -12.56
C ASN A 26 10.51 6.98 -11.15
N PHE A 27 11.82 7.20 -10.98
CA PHE A 27 12.47 7.18 -9.67
C PHE A 27 11.89 8.27 -8.75
N PHE A 28 11.79 9.52 -9.23
CA PHE A 28 11.22 10.61 -8.45
C PHE A 28 9.74 10.40 -8.16
N ALA A 29 8.94 9.92 -9.13
CA ALA A 29 7.53 9.63 -8.91
C ALA A 29 7.33 8.57 -7.82
N HIS A 30 8.11 7.47 -7.87
CA HIS A 30 8.06 6.43 -6.84
C HIS A 30 8.60 6.90 -5.48
N LEU A 31 9.63 7.77 -5.47
CA LEU A 31 10.17 8.34 -4.25
C LEU A 31 9.12 9.21 -3.55
N VAL A 32 8.56 10.20 -4.26
CA VAL A 32 7.55 11.11 -3.70
C VAL A 32 6.29 10.35 -3.26
N HIS A 33 5.77 9.48 -4.13
CA HIS A 33 4.61 8.64 -3.78
C HIS A 33 4.90 7.76 -2.56
N GLY A 34 6.08 7.16 -2.52
CA GLY A 34 6.49 6.30 -1.40
C GLY A 34 6.68 7.08 -0.10
N MET A 35 7.27 8.26 -0.14
CA MET A 35 7.42 9.14 1.03
C MET A 35 6.06 9.55 1.59
N LEU A 36 5.19 10.12 0.76
CA LEU A 36 3.86 10.56 1.18
C LEU A 36 3.02 9.37 1.70
N GLY A 37 3.12 8.22 1.03
CA GLY A 37 2.48 6.99 1.48
C GLY A 37 3.00 6.56 2.85
N GLN A 38 4.30 6.49 3.04
CA GLN A 38 4.93 6.02 4.27
C GLN A 38 4.65 6.96 5.45
N THR A 39 4.70 8.27 5.24
CA THR A 39 4.33 9.26 6.26
C THR A 39 2.86 9.08 6.68
N GLY A 40 1.93 8.95 5.73
CA GLY A 40 0.52 8.68 6.03
C GLY A 40 0.32 7.35 6.79
N PHE A 41 1.04 6.29 6.41
CA PHE A 41 1.03 5.00 7.11
C PHE A 41 1.50 5.08 8.55
N ARG A 42 2.49 5.92 8.84
CA ARG A 42 2.99 6.08 10.20
C ARG A 42 1.95 6.66 11.14
N PHE A 43 1.11 7.57 10.67
CA PHE A 43 0.00 8.08 11.51
C PHE A 43 -1.02 6.99 11.88
N ILE A 44 -1.21 5.99 11.03
CA ILE A 44 -2.18 4.91 11.28
C ILE A 44 -1.53 3.76 12.05
N ASN A 45 -0.31 3.38 11.65
CA ASN A 45 0.40 2.25 12.22
C ASN A 45 1.31 2.64 13.41
N ALA A 46 1.44 3.93 13.72
CA ALA A 46 2.15 4.35 14.93
C ALA A 46 1.44 3.77 16.16
N PRO A 47 2.18 3.13 17.08
CA PRO A 47 1.58 2.52 18.27
C PRO A 47 0.97 3.54 19.23
N THR A 48 0.89 4.80 18.84
CA THR A 48 0.45 5.92 19.68
C THR A 48 -0.94 6.46 19.31
N PHE A 49 -1.24 6.70 18.02
CA PHE A 49 -2.48 7.38 17.65
C PHE A 49 -3.72 6.48 17.71
N ILE A 50 -3.83 5.53 16.79
CA ILE A 50 -5.03 4.68 16.70
C ILE A 50 -5.18 3.80 17.95
N PRO A 51 -4.13 3.14 18.46
CA PRO A 51 -4.23 2.37 19.70
C PRO A 51 -4.63 3.21 20.91
N ALA A 52 -4.07 4.41 21.09
CA ALA A 52 -4.43 5.30 22.18
C ALA A 52 -5.89 5.78 22.06
N TYR A 53 -6.34 6.11 20.86
CA TYR A 53 -7.73 6.52 20.61
C TYR A 53 -8.71 5.37 20.86
N LEU A 54 -8.40 4.16 20.41
CA LEU A 54 -9.19 2.96 20.71
C LEU A 54 -9.23 2.65 22.20
N LEU A 55 -8.11 2.82 22.90
CA LEU A 55 -8.02 2.62 24.35
C LEU A 55 -8.95 3.59 25.09
N MET A 56 -8.95 4.86 24.66
CA MET A 56 -9.83 5.88 25.21
C MET A 56 -11.31 5.54 24.96
N LEU A 57 -11.69 5.24 23.71
CA LEU A 57 -13.07 4.92 23.33
C LEU A 57 -13.60 3.62 23.96
N SER A 58 -12.71 2.67 24.26
CA SER A 58 -13.06 1.38 24.86
C SER A 58 -13.07 1.37 26.39
N GLY A 59 -12.88 2.53 27.04
CA GLY A 59 -12.77 2.62 28.48
C GLY A 59 -11.54 1.92 29.07
N GLY A 60 -10.42 1.89 28.33
CA GLY A 60 -9.16 1.31 28.78
C GLY A 60 -8.97 -0.18 28.43
N SER A 61 -9.78 -0.74 27.52
CA SER A 61 -9.72 -2.16 27.18
C SER A 61 -8.57 -2.48 26.20
N ASN A 62 -7.49 -3.04 26.70
CA ASN A 62 -6.38 -3.55 25.86
C ASN A 62 -6.82 -4.70 24.93
N LEU A 63 -7.86 -5.46 25.31
CA LEU A 63 -8.40 -6.54 24.49
C LEU A 63 -8.99 -6.00 23.18
N ILE A 64 -9.74 -4.90 23.26
CA ILE A 64 -10.36 -4.26 22.08
C ILE A 64 -9.30 -3.67 21.17
N VAL A 65 -8.27 -3.02 21.74
CA VAL A 65 -7.13 -2.53 20.97
C VAL A 65 -6.41 -3.67 20.26
N GLY A 66 -6.11 -4.76 20.97
CA GLY A 66 -5.48 -5.95 20.42
C GLY A 66 -6.31 -6.59 19.30
N LEU A 67 -7.64 -6.67 19.48
CA LEU A 67 -8.56 -7.18 18.46
C LEU A 67 -8.50 -6.34 17.17
N ALA A 68 -8.57 -5.02 17.29
CA ALA A 68 -8.54 -4.12 16.13
C ALA A 68 -7.23 -4.25 15.33
N LEU A 69 -6.09 -4.25 16.04
CA LEU A 69 -4.76 -4.43 15.43
C LEU A 69 -4.59 -5.83 14.81
N SER A 70 -5.10 -6.85 15.46
CA SER A 70 -5.07 -8.22 14.95
C SER A 70 -5.91 -8.35 13.69
N LEU A 71 -7.09 -7.73 13.63
CA LEU A 71 -7.95 -7.75 12.46
C LEU A 71 -7.31 -7.04 11.26
N GLN A 72 -6.65 -5.90 11.49
CA GLN A 72 -5.84 -5.22 10.47
C GLN A 72 -4.70 -6.13 9.97
N GLY A 73 -3.90 -6.67 10.89
CA GLY A 73 -2.77 -7.55 10.55
C GLY A 73 -3.20 -8.81 9.80
N PHE A 74 -4.32 -9.40 10.19
CA PHE A 74 -4.91 -10.55 9.51
C PHE A 74 -5.32 -10.22 8.06
N GLY A 75 -6.00 -9.10 7.85
CA GLY A 75 -6.30 -8.60 6.50
C GLY A 75 -5.04 -8.42 5.66
N GLN A 76 -4.04 -7.75 6.21
CA GLN A 76 -2.76 -7.48 5.54
C GLN A 76 -2.00 -8.76 5.18
N MET A 77 -2.09 -9.80 6.02
CA MET A 77 -1.38 -11.07 5.80
C MET A 77 -2.04 -11.94 4.73
N LEU A 78 -3.36 -11.98 4.66
CA LEU A 78 -4.09 -12.88 3.76
C LEU A 78 -4.25 -12.34 2.34
N THR A 79 -4.32 -11.04 2.16
CA THR A 79 -4.73 -10.41 0.89
C THR A 79 -3.63 -10.15 -0.14
N PRO A 80 -2.33 -10.33 0.12
CA PRO A 80 -1.31 -10.32 -0.92
C PRO A 80 -1.56 -11.31 -2.07
N MET A 81 -2.10 -12.50 -1.76
CA MET A 81 -2.46 -13.49 -2.79
C MET A 81 -3.60 -12.99 -3.68
N VAL A 82 -4.60 -12.32 -3.10
CA VAL A 82 -5.69 -11.71 -3.86
C VAL A 82 -5.15 -10.58 -4.76
N GLY A 83 -4.28 -9.73 -4.22
CA GLY A 83 -3.59 -8.68 -4.97
C GLY A 83 -2.78 -9.23 -6.15
N ALA A 84 -2.02 -10.30 -5.93
CA ALA A 84 -1.25 -10.97 -6.97
C ALA A 84 -2.15 -11.54 -8.07
N ASN A 85 -3.22 -12.23 -7.70
CA ASN A 85 -4.19 -12.79 -8.66
C ASN A 85 -4.90 -11.69 -9.47
N LEU A 86 -5.25 -10.58 -8.83
CA LEU A 86 -5.93 -9.46 -9.47
C LEU A 86 -5.11 -8.83 -10.61
N ILE A 87 -3.77 -8.87 -10.50
CA ILE A 87 -2.85 -8.27 -11.50
C ILE A 87 -2.28 -9.27 -12.49
N SER A 88 -2.30 -10.59 -12.19
CA SER A 88 -1.62 -11.63 -12.99
C SER A 88 -2.09 -11.69 -14.44
N HIS A 89 -3.38 -11.43 -14.70
CA HIS A 89 -3.99 -11.51 -16.03
C HIS A 89 -4.26 -10.15 -16.66
N ARG A 90 -3.76 -9.05 -16.08
CA ARG A 90 -4.07 -7.69 -16.55
C ARG A 90 -2.90 -7.05 -17.28
N ARG A 91 -3.17 -6.58 -18.50
CA ARG A 91 -2.20 -5.79 -19.28
C ARG A 91 -1.92 -4.42 -18.65
N ARG A 92 -2.89 -3.83 -17.97
CA ARG A 92 -2.79 -2.52 -17.32
C ARG A 92 -3.05 -2.67 -15.82
N VAL A 93 -2.00 -2.63 -15.03
CA VAL A 93 -2.06 -2.80 -13.57
C VAL A 93 -2.26 -1.47 -12.83
N LEU A 94 -1.82 -0.35 -13.42
CA LEU A 94 -1.87 0.97 -12.78
C LEU A 94 -3.29 1.38 -12.32
N PRO A 95 -4.38 1.20 -13.12
CA PRO A 95 -5.73 1.53 -12.65
C PRO A 95 -6.15 0.74 -11.42
N ILE A 96 -5.79 -0.55 -11.36
CA ILE A 96 -6.10 -1.41 -10.22
C ILE A 96 -5.36 -0.91 -8.98
N GLY A 97 -4.06 -0.59 -9.11
CA GLY A 97 -3.28 -0.01 -8.03
C GLY A 97 -3.84 1.31 -7.53
N PHE A 98 -4.36 2.14 -8.43
CA PHE A 98 -5.03 3.38 -8.07
C PHE A 98 -6.33 3.11 -7.29
N MET A 99 -7.18 2.19 -7.76
CA MET A 99 -8.45 1.86 -7.08
C MET A 99 -8.22 1.27 -5.68
N VAL A 100 -7.30 0.31 -5.55
CA VAL A 100 -6.97 -0.31 -4.25
C VAL A 100 -6.37 0.74 -3.31
N GLY A 101 -5.45 1.57 -3.81
CA GLY A 101 -4.85 2.65 -3.04
C GLY A 101 -5.85 3.75 -2.65
N ALA A 102 -6.83 4.06 -3.49
CA ALA A 102 -7.91 4.99 -3.18
C ALA A 102 -8.85 4.41 -2.11
N ALA A 103 -9.24 3.13 -2.23
CA ALA A 103 -10.09 2.44 -1.26
C ALA A 103 -9.42 2.41 0.13
N MET A 104 -8.13 2.13 0.19
CA MET A 104 -7.35 2.17 1.44
C MET A 104 -7.41 3.55 2.11
N ARG A 105 -7.21 4.63 1.33
CA ARG A 105 -7.28 6.01 1.83
C ARG A 105 -8.70 6.42 2.23
N PHE A 106 -9.68 5.89 1.52
CA PHE A 106 -11.09 6.11 1.85
C PHE A 106 -11.47 5.50 3.20
N CYS A 107 -10.91 4.34 3.56
CA CYS A 107 -11.07 3.79 4.92
C CYS A 107 -10.58 4.77 5.99
N VAL A 108 -9.42 5.40 5.78
CA VAL A 108 -8.86 6.40 6.71
C VAL A 108 -9.77 7.64 6.83
N LEU A 109 -10.26 8.12 5.68
CA LEU A 109 -11.21 9.24 5.66
C LEU A 109 -12.49 8.88 6.45
N LEU A 110 -13.02 7.68 6.25
CA LEU A 110 -14.21 7.21 6.96
C LEU A 110 -13.97 7.05 8.47
N MET A 111 -12.77 6.64 8.90
CA MET A 111 -12.42 6.63 10.34
C MET A 111 -12.51 8.03 10.94
N GLY A 112 -11.98 9.05 10.24
CA GLY A 112 -12.07 10.44 10.66
C GLY A 112 -13.51 10.94 10.70
N VAL A 113 -14.30 10.65 9.66
CA VAL A 113 -15.72 11.02 9.60
C VAL A 113 -16.52 10.33 10.71
N ALA A 114 -16.27 9.06 10.99
CA ALA A 114 -16.92 8.33 12.08
C ALA A 114 -16.68 9.01 13.43
N GLY A 115 -15.44 9.46 13.69
CA GLY A 115 -15.09 10.19 14.92
C GLY A 115 -15.79 11.57 15.07
N LEU A 116 -16.21 12.16 13.94
CA LEU A 116 -16.93 13.45 13.95
C LEU A 116 -18.46 13.30 14.06
N LEU A 117 -19.01 12.22 13.50
CA LEU A 117 -20.46 12.08 13.33
C LEU A 117 -21.10 11.05 14.27
N LEU A 118 -20.33 10.08 14.76
CA LEU A 118 -20.84 8.99 15.59
C LEU A 118 -20.50 9.24 17.06
N GLY A 119 -21.36 8.76 17.95
CA GLY A 119 -21.03 8.70 19.38
C GLY A 119 -19.90 7.68 19.65
N GLU A 120 -19.37 7.66 20.88
CA GLU A 120 -18.19 6.86 21.27
C GLU A 120 -18.26 5.39 20.85
N GLN A 121 -19.39 4.70 21.14
CA GLN A 121 -19.57 3.30 20.77
C GLN A 121 -19.64 3.08 19.25
N GLY A 122 -20.35 3.96 18.53
CA GLY A 122 -20.43 3.90 17.08
C GLY A 122 -19.08 4.12 16.41
N THR A 123 -18.31 5.08 16.90
CA THR A 123 -16.96 5.38 16.46
C THR A 123 -16.03 4.19 16.71
N LEU A 124 -16.10 3.57 17.88
CA LEU A 124 -15.30 2.41 18.23
C LEU A 124 -15.55 1.25 17.25
N ILE A 125 -16.79 0.88 17.02
CA ILE A 125 -17.16 -0.20 16.09
C ILE A 125 -16.72 0.14 14.67
N ALA A 126 -16.97 1.36 14.21
CA ALA A 126 -16.59 1.81 12.87
C ALA A 126 -15.09 1.73 12.67
N ILE A 127 -14.27 2.18 13.62
CA ILE A 127 -12.81 2.12 13.52
C ILE A 127 -12.33 0.67 13.46
N ILE A 128 -12.84 -0.23 14.30
CA ILE A 128 -12.45 -1.66 14.29
C ILE A 128 -12.73 -2.28 12.91
N CYS A 129 -13.92 -2.08 12.37
CA CYS A 129 -14.31 -2.59 11.06
C CYS A 129 -13.45 -1.99 9.93
N LEU A 130 -13.23 -0.68 9.97
CA LEU A 130 -12.45 0.03 8.96
C LEU A 130 -10.95 -0.30 9.03
N MET A 131 -10.40 -0.60 10.20
CA MET A 131 -9.03 -1.10 10.35
C MET A 131 -8.87 -2.47 9.69
N GLY A 132 -9.82 -3.38 9.88
CA GLY A 132 -9.81 -4.68 9.20
C GLY A 132 -9.84 -4.50 7.67
N LEU A 133 -10.74 -3.67 7.17
CA LEU A 133 -10.87 -3.37 5.74
C LEU A 133 -9.63 -2.66 5.19
N PHE A 134 -9.05 -1.73 5.94
CA PHE A 134 -7.79 -1.08 5.62
C PHE A 134 -6.66 -2.11 5.47
N GLY A 135 -6.52 -3.06 6.40
CA GLY A 135 -5.53 -4.13 6.31
C GLY A 135 -5.69 -4.98 5.05
N VAL A 136 -6.92 -5.26 4.63
CA VAL A 136 -7.22 -5.97 3.36
C VAL A 136 -6.65 -5.20 2.16
N PHE A 137 -6.92 -3.90 2.05
CA PHE A 137 -6.42 -3.09 0.94
C PHE A 137 -4.91 -2.87 1.04
N GLU A 138 -4.36 -2.75 2.24
CA GLU A 138 -2.92 -2.60 2.50
C GLU A 138 -2.15 -3.81 1.99
N GLY A 139 -2.58 -5.03 2.30
CA GLY A 139 -1.95 -6.26 1.82
C GLY A 139 -1.95 -6.38 0.29
N MET A 140 -3.08 -6.08 -0.36
CA MET A 140 -3.16 -6.04 -1.82
C MET A 140 -2.25 -4.95 -2.42
N GLN A 141 -2.28 -3.74 -1.84
CA GLN A 141 -1.50 -2.60 -2.33
C GLN A 141 0.01 -2.85 -2.27
N GLY A 142 0.49 -3.55 -1.26
CA GLY A 142 1.90 -3.90 -1.11
C GLY A 142 2.43 -4.70 -2.31
N VAL A 143 1.70 -5.72 -2.76
CA VAL A 143 2.06 -6.53 -3.93
C VAL A 143 1.99 -5.71 -5.22
N ILE A 144 0.90 -4.97 -5.41
CA ILE A 144 0.68 -4.15 -6.61
C ILE A 144 1.78 -3.08 -6.73
N PHE A 145 2.13 -2.40 -5.63
CA PHE A 145 3.18 -1.40 -5.60
C PHE A 145 4.54 -2.01 -5.96
N ASN A 146 4.91 -3.13 -5.35
CA ASN A 146 6.16 -3.83 -5.65
C ASN A 146 6.23 -4.29 -7.11
N PHE A 147 5.14 -4.80 -7.65
CA PHE A 147 5.05 -5.18 -9.07
C PHE A 147 5.25 -3.96 -9.98
N LEU A 148 4.56 -2.85 -9.75
CA LEU A 148 4.70 -1.62 -10.53
C LEU A 148 6.13 -1.06 -10.45
N MET A 149 6.71 -1.03 -9.25
CA MET A 149 8.10 -0.61 -9.04
C MET A 149 9.07 -1.51 -9.81
N SER A 150 8.84 -2.83 -9.80
CA SER A 150 9.71 -3.79 -10.49
C SER A 150 9.71 -3.61 -12.01
N LYS A 151 8.63 -3.10 -12.58
CA LYS A 151 8.49 -2.84 -14.01
C LYS A 151 9.26 -1.59 -14.48
N VAL A 152 9.40 -0.57 -13.64
CA VAL A 152 9.92 0.73 -14.08
C VAL A 152 11.23 1.16 -13.40
N ILE A 153 11.67 0.41 -12.37
CA ILE A 153 12.93 0.66 -11.67
C ILE A 153 13.87 -0.55 -11.81
N PRO A 154 15.05 -0.39 -12.44
CA PRO A 154 16.06 -1.44 -12.55
C PRO A 154 16.50 -1.95 -11.18
N VAL A 155 16.82 -3.24 -11.08
CA VAL A 155 17.21 -3.89 -9.82
C VAL A 155 18.34 -3.14 -9.11
N SER A 156 19.35 -2.65 -9.85
CA SER A 156 20.49 -1.89 -9.32
C SER A 156 20.12 -0.57 -8.62
N LYS A 157 18.93 -0.02 -8.88
CA LYS A 157 18.46 1.25 -8.29
C LYS A 157 17.39 1.09 -7.21
N ARG A 158 16.80 -0.11 -7.05
CA ARG A 158 15.72 -0.36 -6.06
C ARG A 158 16.19 -0.19 -4.63
N GLY A 159 17.37 -0.70 -4.29
CA GLY A 159 17.93 -0.54 -2.95
C GLY A 159 18.12 0.94 -2.58
N ARG A 160 18.66 1.75 -3.51
CA ARG A 160 18.82 3.19 -3.30
C ARG A 160 17.48 3.90 -3.15
N LEU A 161 16.49 3.55 -3.97
CA LEU A 161 15.13 4.12 -3.87
C LEU A 161 14.50 3.82 -2.51
N THR A 162 14.56 2.56 -2.08
CA THR A 162 13.98 2.12 -0.80
C THR A 162 14.71 2.73 0.38
N GLY A 163 16.05 2.77 0.35
CA GLY A 163 16.85 3.40 1.40
C GLY A 163 16.56 4.89 1.53
N LEU A 164 16.54 5.61 0.40
CA LEU A 164 16.23 7.05 0.40
C LEU A 164 14.80 7.34 0.87
N ARG A 165 13.83 6.52 0.44
CA ARG A 165 12.44 6.62 0.89
C ARG A 165 12.32 6.43 2.40
N ASN A 166 12.98 5.40 2.94
CA ASN A 166 12.95 5.11 4.38
C ASN A 166 13.64 6.20 5.19
N PHE A 167 14.74 6.76 4.69
CA PHE A 167 15.45 7.85 5.33
C PHE A 167 14.64 9.15 5.37
N LEU A 168 13.97 9.49 4.27
CA LEU A 168 13.21 10.75 4.16
C LEU A 168 11.82 10.69 4.80
N ALA A 169 11.25 9.50 4.93
CA ALA A 169 9.92 9.29 5.54
C ALA A 169 10.02 8.73 6.98
N GLY A 170 11.23 8.43 7.43
CA GLY A 170 11.58 7.90 8.74
C GLY A 170 11.84 8.94 9.74
#